data_dd92a293b311eacabbc508a63494c969
#
_entry.id   dd92a293b311eacabbc508a63494c969
#
_cell.length_a   1.000
_cell.length_b   1.000
_cell.length_c   1.000
_cell.angle_alpha   90.00
_cell.angle_beta   90.00
_cell.angle_gamma   90.00
#
_symmetry.space_group_name_H-M   'P 1'
#
loop_
_entity.id
_entity.type
_entity.pdbx_description
1 polymer ?
#
loop_
_entity_poly.entity_id
_entity_poly.type
_entity_poly.pdbx_seq_one_letter_code
_entity_poly.pdbx_strand_id
1 'polypeptide(L)'
;MFKHSNKCVFLLLTLLSAGAAFTQNIATPASAWTALFKRDAGWYGGDGIFTIPMGRDKTLFYFSDTMIGDSTGGQAHRTMIHNSVAILQGHAPSKDKLQFYWDTGSSGQPQTPFIPKTANTKAGDYYWLGAGFFNPIKKSAYIFAYKMHNLDTHDDWSFTLTGTNLIVIPAGSVPPFRNHRQIETPLSFQGTSPDEKGTFGAGVYVAPDGYVYVYGIKGKAKALLVARVRGDSVEDFSQWRFWDGKEWNKDMQRSAPLAEGVSDELSLSPLPDGRYILVFQEGGMSPTVAMRIGSSPWGPFGPAKKIWECTESQENKNYFTYNAKAHPLLSAPGELLISYNVNSFDFFKEIQKNPYLYRPRFIRLKLEGL
;
A
#
# COMPACT_ATOMS: atom_id res chain seq x y z
N MET A 1 72.44 -43.97 -26.45
CA MET A 1 72.25 -42.58 -26.89
C MET A 1 70.77 -42.39 -27.04
N PHE A 2 70.08 -42.03 -25.94
CA PHE A 2 68.61 -41.81 -25.88
C PHE A 2 68.33 -40.36 -25.57
N LYS A 3 67.63 -39.64 -26.47
CA LYS A 3 67.18 -38.29 -26.29
C LYS A 3 65.81 -38.29 -25.56
N HIS A 4 65.80 -37.74 -24.40
CA HIS A 4 64.52 -37.44 -23.72
C HIS A 4 63.99 -36.08 -24.20
N SER A 5 62.77 -36.09 -24.75
CA SER A 5 62.01 -34.91 -25.12
C SER A 5 61.02 -34.54 -23.95
N ASN A 6 61.28 -33.44 -23.25
CA ASN A 6 60.38 -32.87 -22.26
C ASN A 6 59.28 -32.11 -23.00
N LYS A 7 58.00 -32.57 -22.89
CA LYS A 7 56.85 -31.85 -23.32
C LYS A 7 56.32 -31.08 -22.07
N CYS A 8 56.47 -29.75 -22.04
CA CYS A 8 55.78 -28.88 -21.10
C CYS A 8 54.31 -28.75 -21.53
N VAL A 9 53.40 -29.24 -20.68
CA VAL A 9 51.96 -29.00 -20.82
C VAL A 9 51.65 -27.72 -20.08
N PHE A 10 51.29 -26.64 -20.81
CA PHE A 10 50.75 -25.42 -20.24
C PHE A 10 49.26 -25.64 -19.93
N LEU A 11 48.92 -25.71 -18.66
CA LEU A 11 47.54 -25.73 -18.18
C LEU A 11 47.01 -24.28 -18.16
N LEU A 12 46.17 -23.94 -19.13
CA LEU A 12 45.45 -22.64 -19.15
C LEU A 12 44.30 -22.70 -18.13
N LEU A 13 44.47 -22.09 -16.96
CA LEU A 13 43.38 -21.85 -16.02
C LEU A 13 42.54 -20.67 -16.55
N THR A 14 41.39 -20.97 -17.14
CA THR A 14 40.32 -19.95 -17.39
C THR A 14 39.61 -19.63 -16.08
N LEU A 15 39.91 -18.50 -15.48
CA LEU A 15 39.14 -17.89 -14.42
C LEU A 15 37.77 -17.44 -14.98
N LEU A 16 36.74 -18.24 -14.76
CA LEU A 16 35.34 -17.79 -14.90
C LEU A 16 35.05 -16.80 -13.77
N SER A 17 35.15 -15.50 -14.05
CA SER A 17 34.60 -14.48 -13.21
C SER A 17 33.07 -14.59 -13.30
N ALA A 18 32.44 -15.17 -12.28
CA ALA A 18 30.99 -15.05 -12.05
C ALA A 18 30.70 -13.58 -11.73
N GLY A 19 30.47 -12.78 -12.75
CA GLY A 19 29.92 -11.44 -12.59
C GLY A 19 28.55 -11.58 -11.94
N ALA A 20 28.37 -11.01 -10.75
CA ALA A 20 27.05 -10.84 -10.16
C ALA A 20 26.22 -10.05 -11.18
N ALA A 21 25.29 -10.72 -11.84
CA ALA A 21 24.31 -10.05 -12.70
C ALA A 21 23.44 -9.20 -11.79
N PHE A 22 23.75 -7.90 -11.67
CA PHE A 22 22.81 -6.94 -11.15
C PHE A 22 21.57 -7.00 -12.04
N THR A 23 20.49 -7.58 -11.55
CA THR A 23 19.21 -7.56 -12.24
C THR A 23 18.80 -6.09 -12.37
N GLN A 24 18.84 -5.56 -13.59
CA GLN A 24 18.49 -4.19 -13.89
C GLN A 24 17.03 -3.95 -13.46
N ASN A 25 16.78 -2.81 -12.80
CA ASN A 25 15.44 -2.36 -12.52
C ASN A 25 14.67 -2.17 -13.83
N ILE A 26 13.48 -2.73 -13.93
CA ILE A 26 12.60 -2.54 -15.09
C ILE A 26 11.68 -1.32 -14.95
N ALA A 27 11.58 -0.77 -13.74
CA ALA A 27 10.92 0.50 -13.46
C ALA A 27 11.96 1.64 -13.43
N THR A 28 11.49 2.88 -13.56
CA THR A 28 12.30 4.10 -13.52
C THR A 28 11.75 5.08 -12.47
N PRO A 29 12.57 5.98 -11.88
CA PRO A 29 12.10 6.98 -10.94
C PRO A 29 11.05 7.91 -11.56
N ALA A 30 9.95 8.18 -10.82
CA ALA A 30 8.95 9.18 -11.15
C ALA A 30 9.19 10.46 -10.32
N SER A 31 10.32 11.14 -10.58
CA SER A 31 10.85 12.21 -9.74
C SER A 31 9.87 13.36 -9.50
N ALA A 32 9.05 13.73 -10.50
CA ALA A 32 8.04 14.79 -10.36
C ALA A 32 6.95 14.41 -9.33
N TRP A 33 6.52 13.15 -9.30
CA TRP A 33 5.59 12.64 -8.30
C TRP A 33 6.22 12.58 -6.90
N THR A 34 7.46 12.10 -6.80
CA THR A 34 8.20 12.09 -5.53
C THR A 34 8.39 13.51 -4.98
N ALA A 35 8.72 14.47 -5.83
CA ALA A 35 8.89 15.88 -5.44
C ALA A 35 7.59 16.56 -5.00
N LEU A 36 6.42 16.09 -5.47
CA LEU A 36 5.11 16.60 -5.09
C LEU A 36 4.86 16.55 -3.58
N PHE A 37 5.38 15.51 -2.93
CA PHE A 37 5.24 15.25 -1.50
C PHE A 37 6.41 15.76 -0.65
N LYS A 38 7.39 16.46 -1.25
CA LYS A 38 8.43 17.15 -0.50
C LYS A 38 7.92 18.52 -0.09
N ARG A 39 7.53 18.65 1.19
CA ARG A 39 6.95 19.87 1.77
C ARG A 39 7.65 20.22 3.08
N ASP A 40 7.74 21.50 3.34
CA ASP A 40 8.46 22.05 4.50
C ASP A 40 7.51 22.42 5.64
N ALA A 41 6.22 22.65 5.34
CA ALA A 41 5.20 23.03 6.32
C ALA A 41 3.83 22.42 5.99
N GLY A 42 2.96 22.35 6.99
CA GLY A 42 1.68 21.69 6.94
C GLY A 42 1.86 20.18 6.98
N TRP A 43 1.35 19.47 5.97
CA TRP A 43 1.65 18.05 5.75
C TRP A 43 3.08 17.91 5.20
N TYR A 44 3.95 17.20 5.89
CA TYR A 44 5.32 16.98 5.42
C TYR A 44 5.78 15.52 5.40
N GLY A 45 4.94 14.59 5.84
CA GLY A 45 5.20 13.16 5.78
C GLY A 45 3.96 12.33 6.04
N GLY A 46 3.92 11.12 5.53
CA GLY A 46 2.85 10.15 5.76
C GLY A 46 3.03 8.89 4.93
N ASP A 47 2.37 7.83 5.33
CA ASP A 47 2.36 6.53 4.66
C ASP A 47 0.96 6.08 4.24
N GLY A 48 0.83 4.82 3.79
CA GLY A 48 -0.44 4.25 3.38
C GLY A 48 -1.10 5.00 2.22
N ILE A 49 -0.35 5.38 1.20
CA ILE A 49 -0.83 6.26 0.14
C ILE A 49 -1.70 5.52 -0.85
N PHE A 50 -2.98 5.81 -0.81
CA PHE A 50 -3.95 5.31 -1.78
C PHE A 50 -4.61 6.46 -2.55
N THR A 51 -5.25 6.12 -3.67
CA THR A 51 -5.95 7.09 -4.53
C THR A 51 -7.32 6.59 -4.94
N ILE A 52 -8.30 7.51 -4.91
CA ILE A 52 -9.68 7.25 -5.37
C ILE A 52 -10.11 8.40 -6.29
N PRO A 53 -10.82 8.15 -7.41
CA PRO A 53 -11.42 9.21 -8.21
C PRO A 53 -12.55 9.90 -7.43
N MET A 54 -12.55 11.24 -7.41
CA MET A 54 -13.58 12.06 -6.78
C MET A 54 -14.27 12.96 -7.81
N GLY A 55 -14.79 12.37 -8.89
CA GLY A 55 -15.32 13.06 -10.04
C GLY A 55 -14.35 13.07 -11.22
N ARG A 56 -14.62 13.90 -12.26
CA ARG A 56 -13.87 13.85 -13.52
C ARG A 56 -12.40 14.25 -13.37
N ASP A 57 -12.13 15.29 -12.59
CA ASP A 57 -10.83 15.95 -12.57
C ASP A 57 -10.26 16.07 -11.16
N LYS A 58 -10.68 15.19 -10.24
CA LYS A 58 -10.20 15.21 -8.86
C LYS A 58 -9.77 13.83 -8.43
N THR A 59 -8.59 13.76 -7.83
CA THR A 59 -8.08 12.55 -7.19
C THR A 59 -7.99 12.80 -5.69
N LEU A 60 -8.66 11.96 -4.92
CA LEU A 60 -8.46 11.87 -3.49
C LEU A 60 -7.22 11.03 -3.22
N PHE A 61 -6.25 11.60 -2.53
CA PHE A 61 -5.21 10.87 -1.81
C PHE A 61 -5.62 10.75 -0.35
N TYR A 62 -5.32 9.62 0.27
CA TYR A 62 -5.45 9.48 1.70
C TYR A 62 -4.28 8.68 2.26
N PHE A 63 -3.96 8.97 3.50
CA PHE A 63 -2.74 8.54 4.17
C PHE A 63 -3.11 7.94 5.53
N SER A 64 -2.29 7.02 6.01
CA SER A 64 -2.31 6.59 7.41
C SER A 64 -1.48 7.55 8.26
N ASP A 65 -0.62 7.08 9.14
CA ASP A 65 0.12 7.97 10.05
C ASP A 65 0.76 9.14 9.29
N THR A 66 0.51 10.33 9.77
CA THR A 66 0.81 11.58 9.06
C THR A 66 1.48 12.58 9.99
N MET A 67 2.56 13.19 9.51
CA MET A 67 3.27 14.27 10.18
C MET A 67 2.78 15.63 9.71
N ILE A 68 2.28 16.43 10.65
CA ILE A 68 1.81 17.80 10.42
C ILE A 68 2.68 18.76 11.22
N GLY A 69 3.01 19.91 10.64
CA GLY A 69 3.77 20.95 11.31
C GLY A 69 4.78 21.63 10.41
N ASP A 70 5.96 21.94 10.96
CA ASP A 70 7.08 22.53 10.25
C ASP A 70 8.27 21.57 10.27
N SER A 71 8.75 21.19 9.10
CA SER A 71 9.90 20.28 8.96
C SER A 71 11.21 20.92 9.44
N THR A 72 11.30 22.25 9.46
CA THR A 72 12.49 23.01 9.90
C THR A 72 12.42 23.42 11.36
N GLY A 73 11.21 23.45 11.96
CA GLY A 73 10.99 23.71 13.38
C GLY A 73 11.38 22.52 14.26
N GLY A 74 11.74 22.75 15.51
CA GLY A 74 12.01 21.69 16.48
C GLY A 74 10.79 20.80 16.76
N GLN A 75 10.93 19.77 17.59
CA GLN A 75 9.86 18.81 17.94
C GLN A 75 8.55 19.47 18.42
N ALA A 76 8.65 20.65 19.07
CA ALA A 76 7.47 21.37 19.58
C ALA A 76 6.46 21.81 18.50
N HIS A 77 6.86 21.78 17.23
CA HIS A 77 6.03 22.20 16.09
C HIS A 77 5.60 21.01 15.22
N ARG A 78 5.74 19.78 15.69
CA ARG A 78 5.42 18.55 14.95
C ARG A 78 4.38 17.72 15.67
N THR A 79 3.33 17.37 14.96
CA THR A 79 2.25 16.51 15.46
C THR A 79 2.08 15.33 14.53
N MET A 80 2.03 14.12 15.07
CA MET A 80 1.62 12.93 14.35
C MET A 80 0.11 12.71 14.55
N ILE A 81 -0.62 12.51 13.46
CA ILE A 81 -2.03 12.12 13.43
C ILE A 81 -2.17 10.81 12.65
N HIS A 82 -3.18 10.01 12.96
CA HIS A 82 -3.31 8.64 12.43
C HIS A 82 -3.83 8.54 10.99
N ASN A 83 -4.40 9.62 10.46
CA ASN A 83 -4.75 9.69 9.04
C ASN A 83 -4.97 11.13 8.59
N SER A 84 -4.82 11.36 7.28
CA SER A 84 -5.10 12.62 6.61
C SER A 84 -5.52 12.39 5.18
N VAL A 85 -5.98 13.43 4.49
CA VAL A 85 -6.40 13.35 3.10
C VAL A 85 -5.81 14.51 2.29
N ALA A 86 -5.74 14.33 0.95
CA ALA A 86 -5.43 15.42 0.05
C ALA A 86 -6.24 15.32 -1.24
N ILE A 87 -6.52 16.45 -1.86
CA ILE A 87 -7.18 16.53 -3.17
C ILE A 87 -6.21 17.08 -4.19
N LEU A 88 -5.97 16.30 -5.24
CA LEU A 88 -5.28 16.75 -6.45
C LEU A 88 -6.31 17.15 -7.50
N GLN A 89 -6.21 18.37 -8.04
CA GLN A 89 -6.97 18.80 -9.20
C GLN A 89 -6.25 18.31 -10.47
N GLY A 90 -6.91 17.47 -11.25
CA GLY A 90 -6.33 16.78 -12.40
C GLY A 90 -5.58 15.50 -12.01
N HIS A 91 -4.78 14.97 -12.96
CA HIS A 91 -4.10 13.69 -12.86
C HIS A 91 -2.58 13.80 -13.07
N ALA A 92 -2.04 15.03 -13.10
CA ALA A 92 -0.62 15.29 -13.26
C ALA A 92 -0.02 15.86 -11.96
N PRO A 93 1.28 15.60 -11.66
CA PRO A 93 1.92 16.12 -10.45
C PRO A 93 2.07 17.63 -10.53
N SER A 94 1.37 18.35 -9.65
CA SER A 94 1.43 19.81 -9.52
C SER A 94 1.23 20.20 -8.06
N LYS A 95 2.22 20.90 -7.47
CA LYS A 95 2.19 21.36 -6.07
C LYS A 95 1.03 22.31 -5.80
N ASP A 96 0.72 23.18 -6.74
CA ASP A 96 -0.34 24.20 -6.60
C ASP A 96 -1.74 23.59 -6.72
N LYS A 97 -1.83 22.38 -7.29
CA LYS A 97 -3.09 21.65 -7.46
C LYS A 97 -3.31 20.57 -6.41
N LEU A 98 -2.35 20.33 -5.50
CA LEU A 98 -2.46 19.37 -4.42
C LEU A 98 -2.66 20.09 -3.09
N GLN A 99 -3.82 19.91 -2.50
CA GLN A 99 -4.19 20.49 -1.21
C GLN A 99 -4.42 19.39 -0.17
N PHE A 100 -3.77 19.52 0.98
CA PHE A 100 -3.87 18.58 2.10
C PHE A 100 -4.90 19.06 3.12
N TYR A 101 -5.56 18.10 3.79
CA TYR A 101 -6.58 18.36 4.78
C TYR A 101 -6.46 17.39 5.95
N TRP A 102 -6.67 17.91 7.12
CA TRP A 102 -6.82 17.18 8.38
C TRP A 102 -7.89 17.87 9.23
N ASP A 103 -8.29 17.28 10.32
CA ASP A 103 -9.22 17.93 11.24
C ASP A 103 -8.46 18.83 12.21
N THR A 104 -9.18 19.73 12.89
CA THR A 104 -8.60 20.70 13.81
C THR A 104 -9.42 20.73 15.08
N GLY A 105 -8.78 20.56 16.22
CA GLY A 105 -9.40 20.66 17.53
C GLY A 105 -9.74 22.10 17.91
N SER A 106 -10.43 22.26 19.03
CA SER A 106 -10.86 23.57 19.55
C SER A 106 -9.69 24.52 19.86
N SER A 107 -8.51 23.96 20.14
CA SER A 107 -7.26 24.72 20.39
C SER A 107 -6.42 24.98 19.13
N GLY A 108 -6.92 24.65 17.94
CA GLY A 108 -6.18 24.79 16.68
C GLY A 108 -5.19 23.66 16.38
N GLN A 109 -5.09 22.64 17.22
CA GLN A 109 -4.20 21.49 17.04
C GLN A 109 -4.67 20.60 15.89
N PRO A 110 -3.76 20.07 15.04
CA PRO A 110 -4.09 19.04 14.07
C PRO A 110 -4.73 17.81 14.72
N GLN A 111 -5.79 17.31 14.10
CA GLN A 111 -6.50 16.11 14.53
C GLN A 111 -6.77 15.17 13.35
N THR A 112 -6.90 13.90 13.69
CA THR A 112 -7.22 12.82 12.76
C THR A 112 -8.66 12.98 12.23
N PRO A 113 -8.91 13.04 10.93
CA PRO A 113 -10.25 13.13 10.34
C PRO A 113 -11.13 11.91 10.61
N PHE A 114 -10.55 10.72 10.46
CA PHE A 114 -11.29 9.46 10.61
C PHE A 114 -10.88 8.78 11.92
N ILE A 115 -11.65 9.05 12.96
CA ILE A 115 -11.50 8.42 14.29
C ILE A 115 -12.57 7.33 14.41
N PRO A 116 -12.24 6.11 14.93
CA PRO A 116 -13.24 5.08 15.17
C PRO A 116 -14.42 5.56 16.02
N LYS A 117 -15.64 5.30 15.54
CA LYS A 117 -16.90 5.69 16.22
C LYS A 117 -17.97 4.61 16.10
N THR A 118 -17.58 3.34 15.93
CA THR A 118 -18.49 2.22 15.85
C THR A 118 -18.73 1.61 17.23
N ALA A 119 -19.72 0.71 17.35
CA ALA A 119 -20.17 0.16 18.63
C ALA A 119 -19.05 -0.55 19.42
N ASN A 120 -18.12 -1.21 18.71
CA ASN A 120 -17.01 -1.95 19.34
C ASN A 120 -15.71 -1.11 19.43
N THR A 121 -15.80 0.21 19.40
CA THR A 121 -14.66 1.10 19.57
C THR A 121 -14.28 1.24 21.04
N LYS A 122 -13.00 1.11 21.35
CA LYS A 122 -12.43 1.37 22.67
C LYS A 122 -11.71 2.71 22.70
N ALA A 123 -11.52 3.27 23.88
CA ALA A 123 -10.67 4.46 24.05
C ALA A 123 -9.24 4.14 23.57
N GLY A 124 -8.64 5.04 22.80
CA GLY A 124 -7.30 4.84 22.21
C GLY A 124 -7.27 4.07 20.90
N ASP A 125 -8.43 3.58 20.40
CA ASP A 125 -8.48 3.01 19.05
C ASP A 125 -8.26 4.10 17.99
N TYR A 126 -7.59 3.74 16.90
CA TYR A 126 -7.35 4.59 15.74
C TYR A 126 -7.46 3.81 14.43
N TYR A 127 -7.47 4.49 13.29
CA TYR A 127 -7.49 3.85 11.98
C TYR A 127 -6.20 4.06 11.22
N TRP A 128 -5.64 2.95 10.72
CA TRP A 128 -4.83 2.95 9.51
C TRP A 128 -5.76 2.68 8.31
N LEU A 129 -5.51 3.40 7.21
CA LEU A 129 -6.38 3.33 6.04
C LEU A 129 -5.81 2.33 5.02
N GLY A 130 -6.62 1.36 4.66
CA GLY A 130 -6.35 0.40 3.60
C GLY A 130 -6.87 0.87 2.24
N ALA A 131 -7.00 -0.06 1.30
CA ALA A 131 -7.46 0.23 -0.04
C ALA A 131 -8.91 0.77 -0.07
N GLY A 132 -9.22 1.52 -1.11
CA GLY A 132 -10.56 2.07 -1.29
C GLY A 132 -10.93 2.23 -2.76
N PHE A 133 -12.19 2.55 -3.00
CA PHE A 133 -12.73 2.71 -4.35
C PHE A 133 -13.93 3.66 -4.35
N PHE A 134 -14.21 4.24 -5.51
CA PHE A 134 -15.47 4.93 -5.74
C PHE A 134 -16.51 3.97 -6.31
N ASN A 135 -17.66 3.94 -5.68
CA ASN A 135 -18.80 3.14 -6.13
C ASN A 135 -19.81 4.03 -6.85
N PRO A 136 -19.94 3.93 -8.19
CA PRO A 136 -20.84 4.81 -8.95
C PRO A 136 -22.30 4.50 -8.68
N ILE A 137 -22.66 3.27 -8.32
CA ILE A 137 -24.04 2.86 -8.01
C ILE A 137 -24.50 3.51 -6.70
N LYS A 138 -23.68 3.43 -5.66
CA LYS A 138 -23.95 4.01 -4.34
C LYS A 138 -23.57 5.48 -4.26
N LYS A 139 -22.94 6.04 -5.28
CA LYS A 139 -22.44 7.43 -5.33
C LYS A 139 -21.63 7.78 -4.08
N SER A 140 -20.70 6.92 -3.69
CA SER A 140 -19.89 7.08 -2.50
C SER A 140 -18.50 6.49 -2.70
N ALA A 141 -17.50 7.07 -2.04
CA ALA A 141 -16.21 6.44 -1.89
C ALA A 141 -16.22 5.55 -0.64
N TYR A 142 -15.59 4.39 -0.74
CA TYR A 142 -15.43 3.40 0.32
C TYR A 142 -13.96 3.23 0.59
N ILE A 143 -13.56 3.30 1.86
CA ILE A 143 -12.17 3.07 2.31
C ILE A 143 -12.20 2.00 3.39
N PHE A 144 -11.43 0.93 3.22
CA PHE A 144 -11.18 -0.01 4.30
C PHE A 144 -10.32 0.66 5.36
N ALA A 145 -10.70 0.50 6.62
CA ALA A 145 -10.04 1.12 7.75
C ALA A 145 -9.70 0.06 8.79
N TYR A 146 -8.42 -0.17 9.01
CA TYR A 146 -7.90 -1.10 9.99
C TYR A 146 -7.97 -0.45 11.37
N LYS A 147 -8.83 -0.99 12.23
CA LYS A 147 -8.96 -0.52 13.60
C LYS A 147 -7.81 -1.06 14.43
N MET A 148 -6.93 -0.18 14.82
CA MET A 148 -5.70 -0.45 15.56
C MET A 148 -5.87 -0.04 17.02
N HIS A 149 -5.15 -0.71 17.89
CA HIS A 149 -5.07 -0.41 19.32
C HIS A 149 -3.62 -0.56 19.77
N ASN A 150 -3.09 0.44 20.47
CA ASN A 150 -1.77 0.34 21.07
C ASN A 150 -1.85 -0.56 22.31
N LEU A 151 -0.88 -1.45 22.44
CA LEU A 151 -0.73 -2.27 23.64
C LEU A 151 0.04 -1.47 24.69
N ASP A 152 -0.29 -1.68 25.97
CA ASP A 152 0.38 -1.05 27.11
C ASP A 152 1.79 -1.64 27.31
N THR A 153 2.68 -1.36 26.38
CA THR A 153 4.10 -1.74 26.41
C THR A 153 4.96 -0.49 26.20
N HIS A 154 6.24 -0.56 26.55
CA HIS A 154 7.18 0.53 26.29
C HIS A 154 7.79 0.50 24.87
N ASP A 155 7.22 -0.30 23.95
CA ASP A 155 7.68 -0.45 22.58
C ASP A 155 6.75 0.33 21.63
N ASP A 156 7.31 1.30 20.90
CA ASP A 156 6.61 2.13 19.90
C ASP A 156 5.98 1.30 18.77
N TRP A 157 6.40 0.04 18.59
CA TRP A 157 5.88 -0.90 17.60
C TRP A 157 4.85 -1.89 18.17
N SER A 158 4.38 -1.66 19.39
CA SER A 158 3.45 -2.55 20.08
C SER A 158 2.02 -2.12 19.86
N PHE A 159 1.43 -2.64 18.79
CA PHE A 159 0.03 -2.40 18.42
C PHE A 159 -0.62 -3.68 17.89
N THR A 160 -1.95 -3.72 17.87
CA THR A 160 -2.72 -4.86 17.37
C THR A 160 -3.90 -4.42 16.51
N LEU A 161 -4.21 -5.21 15.47
CA LEU A 161 -5.43 -5.09 14.69
C LEU A 161 -6.60 -5.64 15.49
N THR A 162 -7.62 -4.82 15.74
CA THR A 162 -8.84 -5.20 16.49
C THR A 162 -10.06 -5.40 15.60
N GLY A 163 -9.99 -4.98 14.33
CA GLY A 163 -11.06 -5.16 13.36
C GLY A 163 -10.84 -4.35 12.10
N THR A 164 -11.70 -4.56 11.12
CA THR A 164 -11.70 -3.80 9.87
C THR A 164 -13.06 -3.18 9.67
N ASN A 165 -13.10 -1.89 9.42
CA ASN A 165 -14.31 -1.13 9.18
C ASN A 165 -14.33 -0.59 7.75
N LEU A 166 -15.49 -0.13 7.27
CA LEU A 166 -15.62 0.67 6.07
C LEU A 166 -15.93 2.11 6.45
N ILE A 167 -15.13 3.06 5.95
CA ILE A 167 -15.44 4.47 5.92
C ILE A 167 -16.15 4.75 4.59
N VAL A 168 -17.34 5.36 4.68
CA VAL A 168 -18.17 5.68 3.51
C VAL A 168 -18.31 7.19 3.40
N ILE A 169 -17.80 7.74 2.32
CA ILE A 169 -17.79 9.17 2.00
C ILE A 169 -18.81 9.42 0.89
N PRO A 170 -19.96 10.07 1.16
CA PRO A 170 -20.95 10.38 0.12
C PRO A 170 -20.36 11.29 -0.98
N ALA A 171 -20.83 11.13 -2.22
CA ALA A 171 -20.46 12.05 -3.29
C ALA A 171 -20.85 13.48 -2.95
N GLY A 172 -19.99 14.44 -3.33
CA GLY A 172 -20.18 15.85 -2.99
C GLY A 172 -19.71 16.25 -1.60
N SER A 173 -19.24 15.31 -0.78
CA SER A 173 -18.61 15.62 0.51
C SER A 173 -17.38 16.48 0.34
N VAL A 174 -17.14 17.38 1.32
CA VAL A 174 -15.98 18.31 1.34
C VAL A 174 -14.93 17.81 2.32
N PRO A 175 -13.61 17.83 1.95
CA PRO A 175 -12.55 17.50 2.91
C PRO A 175 -12.60 18.38 4.17
N PRO A 176 -12.27 17.83 5.33
CA PRO A 176 -11.79 16.49 5.65
C PRO A 176 -12.86 15.41 5.78
N PHE A 177 -14.05 15.57 5.15
CA PHE A 177 -15.14 14.59 5.07
C PHE A 177 -15.82 14.28 6.41
N ARG A 178 -16.13 15.30 7.21
CA ARG A 178 -16.77 15.15 8.53
C ARG A 178 -18.14 14.46 8.50
N ASN A 179 -18.77 14.40 7.32
CA ASN A 179 -20.07 13.74 7.09
C ASN A 179 -19.92 12.26 6.66
N HIS A 180 -18.72 11.69 6.77
CA HIS A 180 -18.53 10.25 6.54
C HIS A 180 -19.32 9.42 7.56
N ARG A 181 -19.69 8.22 7.17
CA ARG A 181 -20.22 7.20 8.09
C ARG A 181 -19.28 6.00 8.15
N GLN A 182 -19.41 5.20 9.18
CA GLN A 182 -18.56 4.05 9.44
C GLN A 182 -19.42 2.80 9.61
N ILE A 183 -18.96 1.69 9.07
CA ILE A 183 -19.63 0.39 9.11
C ILE A 183 -18.63 -0.64 9.65
N GLU A 184 -18.98 -1.35 10.71
CA GLU A 184 -18.22 -2.52 11.15
C GLU A 184 -18.37 -3.65 10.14
N THR A 185 -17.28 -4.38 9.91
CA THR A 185 -17.27 -5.47 8.96
C THR A 185 -16.85 -6.78 9.62
N PRO A 186 -17.28 -7.93 9.11
CA PRO A 186 -16.79 -9.24 9.55
C PRO A 186 -15.51 -9.66 8.81
N LEU A 187 -14.78 -8.73 8.20
CA LEU A 187 -13.71 -9.00 7.23
C LEU A 187 -12.31 -9.14 7.86
N SER A 188 -12.24 -9.47 9.15
CA SER A 188 -10.99 -9.75 9.86
C SER A 188 -10.98 -11.17 10.41
N PHE A 189 -9.90 -11.90 10.16
CA PHE A 189 -9.66 -13.19 10.79
C PHE A 189 -9.18 -12.95 12.23
N GLN A 190 -9.89 -13.56 13.16
CA GLN A 190 -9.55 -13.53 14.57
C GLN A 190 -8.85 -14.84 14.94
N GLY A 191 -7.77 -14.75 15.68
CA GLY A 191 -7.00 -15.91 16.11
C GLY A 191 -6.02 -15.57 17.21
N THR A 192 -5.48 -16.59 17.87
CA THR A 192 -4.51 -16.42 18.95
C THR A 192 -3.08 -16.36 18.43
N SER A 193 -2.81 -17.06 17.34
CA SER A 193 -1.50 -17.04 16.68
C SER A 193 -1.44 -16.02 15.53
N PRO A 194 -0.25 -15.50 15.21
CA PRO A 194 -0.07 -14.63 14.04
C PRO A 194 -0.51 -15.25 12.72
N ASP A 195 -0.44 -16.59 12.56
CA ASP A 195 -0.82 -17.29 11.34
C ASP A 195 -2.34 -17.39 11.15
N GLU A 196 -3.10 -17.26 12.23
CA GLU A 196 -4.56 -17.22 12.19
C GLU A 196 -5.12 -15.83 11.89
N LYS A 197 -4.32 -14.78 12.15
CA LYS A 197 -4.73 -13.38 11.97
C LYS A 197 -4.60 -12.95 10.52
N GLY A 198 -5.51 -12.07 10.11
CA GLY A 198 -5.52 -11.50 8.79
C GLY A 198 -6.72 -10.59 8.58
N THR A 199 -6.78 -9.91 7.45
CA THR A 199 -7.88 -9.02 7.13
C THR A 199 -7.99 -8.79 5.63
N PHE A 200 -9.19 -8.42 5.16
CA PHE A 200 -9.42 -7.90 3.83
C PHE A 200 -9.29 -6.36 3.82
N GLY A 201 -8.97 -5.81 2.65
CA GLY A 201 -8.78 -4.36 2.46
C GLY A 201 -7.37 -3.96 2.02
N ALA A 202 -6.46 -4.91 1.78
CA ALA A 202 -5.09 -4.65 1.31
C ALA A 202 -5.02 -4.09 -0.11
N GLY A 203 -5.99 -4.43 -0.95
CA GLY A 203 -6.13 -3.96 -2.32
C GLY A 203 -7.59 -4.08 -2.78
N VAL A 204 -7.98 -3.27 -3.75
CA VAL A 204 -9.32 -3.31 -4.36
C VAL A 204 -9.21 -3.19 -5.88
N TYR A 205 -10.01 -3.98 -6.58
CA TYR A 205 -10.22 -3.85 -8.02
C TYR A 205 -11.72 -3.81 -8.32
N VAL A 206 -12.19 -2.73 -8.93
CA VAL A 206 -13.57 -2.59 -9.43
C VAL A 206 -13.60 -3.07 -10.87
N ALA A 207 -14.25 -4.19 -11.09
CA ALA A 207 -14.31 -4.80 -12.41
C ALA A 207 -15.47 -4.26 -13.26
N PRO A 208 -15.33 -4.25 -14.60
CA PRO A 208 -16.39 -3.79 -15.52
C PRO A 208 -17.67 -4.61 -15.43
N ASP A 209 -17.62 -5.86 -14.98
CA ASP A 209 -18.76 -6.75 -14.77
C ASP A 209 -19.62 -6.38 -13.55
N GLY A 210 -19.23 -5.33 -12.81
CA GLY A 210 -19.92 -4.80 -11.63
C GLY A 210 -19.57 -5.49 -10.32
N TYR A 211 -18.58 -6.39 -10.31
CA TYR A 211 -18.00 -6.91 -9.08
C TYR A 211 -16.89 -5.99 -8.56
N VAL A 212 -16.80 -5.90 -7.23
CA VAL A 212 -15.68 -5.34 -6.50
C VAL A 212 -14.90 -6.50 -5.91
N TYR A 213 -13.66 -6.67 -6.35
CA TYR A 213 -12.72 -7.64 -5.80
C TYR A 213 -11.91 -6.97 -4.70
N VAL A 214 -11.87 -7.58 -3.52
CA VAL A 214 -11.19 -7.07 -2.34
C VAL A 214 -10.16 -8.09 -1.90
N TYR A 215 -8.90 -7.66 -1.87
CA TYR A 215 -7.78 -8.52 -1.48
C TYR A 215 -7.53 -8.42 0.01
N GLY A 216 -7.15 -9.55 0.58
CA GLY A 216 -6.80 -9.69 1.99
C GLY A 216 -5.47 -10.36 2.17
N ILE A 217 -4.91 -10.21 3.37
CA ILE A 217 -3.64 -10.82 3.77
C ILE A 217 -3.87 -11.65 5.03
N LYS A 218 -3.28 -12.84 5.09
CA LYS A 218 -3.36 -13.72 6.26
C LYS A 218 -2.01 -14.34 6.59
N GLY A 219 -1.71 -14.39 7.88
CA GLY A 219 -0.58 -15.11 8.44
C GLY A 219 0.78 -14.48 8.19
N LYS A 220 1.80 -15.09 8.79
CA LYS A 220 3.21 -14.70 8.63
C LYS A 220 3.73 -14.87 7.21
N ALA A 221 3.21 -15.86 6.49
CA ALA A 221 3.53 -16.10 5.09
C ALA A 221 3.02 -14.99 4.17
N LYS A 222 2.26 -14.00 4.69
CA LYS A 222 1.62 -12.95 3.89
C LYS A 222 0.85 -13.54 2.72
N ALA A 223 -0.03 -14.51 3.03
CA ALA A 223 -0.86 -15.19 2.05
C ALA A 223 -1.90 -14.23 1.48
N LEU A 224 -1.92 -14.08 0.16
CA LEU A 224 -2.88 -13.27 -0.59
C LEU A 224 -4.21 -14.00 -0.67
N LEU A 225 -5.28 -13.37 -0.22
CA LEU A 225 -6.66 -13.85 -0.33
C LEU A 225 -7.48 -12.91 -1.20
N VAL A 226 -8.63 -13.38 -1.71
CA VAL A 226 -9.57 -12.52 -2.44
C VAL A 226 -11.01 -12.83 -2.06
N ALA A 227 -11.77 -11.76 -1.88
CA ALA A 227 -13.23 -11.77 -1.80
C ALA A 227 -13.80 -10.95 -2.95
N ARG A 228 -15.11 -11.18 -3.27
CA ARG A 228 -15.85 -10.33 -4.20
C ARG A 228 -17.26 -10.06 -3.70
N VAL A 229 -17.79 -8.93 -4.13
CA VAL A 229 -19.18 -8.54 -3.89
C VAL A 229 -19.68 -7.71 -5.07
N ARG A 230 -20.98 -7.72 -5.34
CA ARG A 230 -21.60 -6.80 -6.31
C ARG A 230 -21.53 -5.36 -5.76
N GLY A 231 -21.27 -4.38 -6.62
CA GLY A 231 -21.20 -2.98 -6.21
C GLY A 231 -22.46 -2.46 -5.53
N ASP A 232 -23.65 -2.93 -5.93
CA ASP A 232 -24.93 -2.59 -5.30
C ASP A 232 -25.09 -3.15 -3.88
N SER A 233 -24.37 -4.21 -3.55
CA SER A 233 -24.49 -4.99 -2.31
C SER A 233 -23.26 -4.88 -1.39
N VAL A 234 -22.37 -3.90 -1.60
CA VAL A 234 -21.10 -3.80 -0.89
C VAL A 234 -21.25 -3.69 0.63
N GLU A 235 -22.37 -3.16 1.12
CA GLU A 235 -22.68 -3.03 2.56
C GLU A 235 -23.47 -4.20 3.12
N ASP A 236 -23.90 -5.14 2.29
CA ASP A 236 -24.55 -6.39 2.71
C ASP A 236 -23.50 -7.52 2.73
N PHE A 237 -22.94 -7.77 3.90
CA PHE A 237 -21.89 -8.79 4.07
C PHE A 237 -22.39 -10.22 3.83
N SER A 238 -23.67 -10.48 3.81
CA SER A 238 -24.24 -11.78 3.43
C SER A 238 -24.05 -12.09 1.93
N GLN A 239 -23.84 -11.08 1.11
CA GLN A 239 -23.61 -11.19 -0.33
C GLN A 239 -22.14 -11.37 -0.71
N TRP A 240 -21.22 -11.21 0.22
CA TRP A 240 -19.80 -11.41 -0.02
C TRP A 240 -19.48 -12.87 -0.29
N ARG A 241 -18.52 -13.10 -1.18
CA ARG A 241 -18.03 -14.43 -1.54
C ARG A 241 -16.52 -14.41 -1.51
N PHE A 242 -15.96 -15.46 -0.95
CA PHE A 242 -14.54 -15.68 -0.74
C PHE A 242 -14.07 -16.82 -1.63
N TRP A 243 -12.93 -16.67 -2.28
CA TRP A 243 -12.37 -17.69 -3.15
C TRP A 243 -11.73 -18.79 -2.33
N ASP A 244 -12.21 -20.05 -2.47
CA ASP A 244 -11.70 -21.19 -1.70
C ASP A 244 -10.72 -22.08 -2.48
N GLY A 245 -10.23 -21.58 -3.63
CA GLY A 245 -9.34 -22.32 -4.53
C GLY A 245 -10.07 -23.07 -5.65
N LYS A 246 -11.39 -23.21 -5.55
CA LYS A 246 -12.23 -23.90 -6.54
C LYS A 246 -13.47 -23.11 -6.89
N GLU A 247 -14.14 -22.54 -5.90
CA GLU A 247 -15.39 -21.81 -6.06
C GLU A 247 -15.51 -20.62 -5.11
N TRP A 248 -16.51 -19.79 -5.33
CA TRP A 248 -16.82 -18.63 -4.50
C TRP A 248 -17.73 -19.03 -3.33
N ASN A 249 -17.20 -19.03 -2.13
CA ASN A 249 -17.84 -19.50 -0.90
C ASN A 249 -18.36 -18.34 -0.03
N LYS A 250 -19.40 -18.59 0.78
CA LYS A 250 -19.90 -17.62 1.78
C LYS A 250 -19.04 -17.57 3.04
N ASP A 251 -18.33 -18.63 3.34
CA ASP A 251 -17.51 -18.73 4.54
C ASP A 251 -16.10 -18.17 4.29
N MET A 252 -15.81 -17.07 4.95
CA MET A 252 -14.50 -16.40 4.88
C MET A 252 -13.37 -17.32 5.36
N GLN A 253 -13.62 -18.21 6.32
CA GLN A 253 -12.60 -19.11 6.87
C GLN A 253 -12.10 -20.12 5.84
N ARG A 254 -12.86 -20.35 4.78
CA ARG A 254 -12.48 -21.23 3.66
C ARG A 254 -11.64 -20.53 2.59
N SER A 255 -11.30 -19.25 2.77
CA SER A 255 -10.44 -18.54 1.80
C SER A 255 -9.13 -19.26 1.56
N ALA A 256 -8.80 -19.54 0.30
CA ALA A 256 -7.55 -20.19 -0.09
C ALA A 256 -6.53 -19.17 -0.57
N PRO A 257 -5.23 -19.37 -0.29
CA PRO A 257 -4.15 -18.52 -0.79
C PRO A 257 -4.07 -18.52 -2.32
N LEU A 258 -3.94 -17.33 -2.90
CA LEU A 258 -3.64 -17.16 -4.33
C LEU A 258 -2.13 -17.10 -4.60
N ALA A 259 -1.39 -16.60 -3.64
CA ALA A 259 0.06 -16.44 -3.62
C ALA A 259 0.52 -16.18 -2.17
N GLU A 260 1.81 -16.21 -1.93
CA GLU A 260 2.43 -15.85 -0.65
C GLU A 260 3.53 -14.79 -0.86
N GLY A 261 3.99 -14.20 0.25
CA GLY A 261 5.07 -13.22 0.25
C GLY A 261 4.67 -11.87 -0.32
N VAL A 262 3.40 -11.48 -0.26
CA VAL A 262 2.93 -10.14 -0.65
C VAL A 262 2.99 -9.16 0.53
N SER A 263 2.54 -7.91 0.36
CA SER A 263 2.50 -6.89 1.41
C SER A 263 1.11 -6.62 1.94
N ASP A 264 1.02 -5.94 3.09
CA ASP A 264 -0.24 -5.56 3.72
C ASP A 264 -1.02 -4.50 2.92
N GLU A 265 -0.34 -3.83 1.98
CA GLU A 265 -0.93 -2.96 0.97
C GLU A 265 -0.41 -3.38 -0.41
N LEU A 266 -1.30 -3.43 -1.37
CA LEU A 266 -1.01 -3.87 -2.74
C LEU A 266 -2.02 -3.31 -3.73
N SER A 267 -1.82 -3.56 -5.01
CA SER A 267 -2.78 -3.20 -6.06
C SER A 267 -2.90 -4.28 -7.11
N LEU A 268 -4.09 -4.42 -7.67
CA LEU A 268 -4.32 -5.15 -8.91
C LEU A 268 -4.76 -4.18 -10.00
N SER A 269 -4.20 -4.34 -11.19
CA SER A 269 -4.58 -3.58 -12.38
C SER A 269 -4.77 -4.50 -13.58
N PRO A 270 -5.76 -4.25 -14.45
CA PRO A 270 -5.87 -4.97 -15.71
C PRO A 270 -4.75 -4.54 -16.66
N LEU A 271 -4.29 -5.46 -17.50
CA LEU A 271 -3.38 -5.22 -18.61
C LEU A 271 -4.14 -5.14 -19.92
N PRO A 272 -3.60 -4.46 -20.96
CA PRO A 272 -4.27 -4.33 -22.26
C PRO A 272 -4.59 -5.65 -22.97
N ASP A 273 -3.87 -6.71 -22.63
CA ASP A 273 -4.04 -8.06 -23.21
C ASP A 273 -5.04 -8.94 -22.44
N GLY A 274 -5.75 -8.37 -21.44
CA GLY A 274 -6.73 -9.07 -20.63
C GLY A 274 -6.18 -9.80 -19.41
N ARG A 275 -4.85 -9.82 -19.23
CA ARG A 275 -4.21 -10.30 -17.99
C ARG A 275 -4.29 -9.23 -16.89
N TYR A 276 -3.78 -9.58 -15.73
CA TYR A 276 -3.77 -8.71 -14.55
C TYR A 276 -2.37 -8.63 -13.95
N ILE A 277 -1.99 -7.45 -13.50
CA ILE A 277 -0.74 -7.23 -12.77
C ILE A 277 -1.04 -6.91 -11.32
N LEU A 278 -0.47 -7.71 -10.41
CA LEU A 278 -0.44 -7.50 -8.97
C LEU A 278 0.88 -6.82 -8.62
N VAL A 279 0.86 -5.67 -7.97
CA VAL A 279 2.05 -4.94 -7.50
C VAL A 279 2.05 -4.90 -5.98
N PHE A 280 3.21 -5.21 -5.37
CA PHE A 280 3.37 -5.30 -3.92
C PHE A 280 4.83 -5.12 -3.49
N GLN A 281 5.06 -4.87 -2.20
CA GLN A 281 6.38 -5.00 -1.58
C GLN A 281 6.61 -6.46 -1.21
N GLU A 282 7.71 -7.06 -1.63
CA GLU A 282 7.99 -8.47 -1.36
C GLU A 282 8.12 -8.74 0.14
N GLY A 283 7.34 -9.69 0.66
CA GLY A 283 7.36 -10.06 2.08
C GLY A 283 6.86 -8.99 3.06
N GLY A 284 6.31 -7.86 2.57
CA GLY A 284 5.78 -6.75 3.38
C GLY A 284 6.81 -5.64 3.63
N MET A 285 7.92 -5.91 4.25
CA MET A 285 9.02 -4.98 4.49
C MET A 285 10.30 -5.53 3.87
N SER A 286 10.71 -4.99 2.74
CA SER A 286 11.95 -5.37 2.04
C SER A 286 12.35 -4.29 1.04
N PRO A 287 13.59 -4.27 0.53
CA PRO A 287 13.97 -3.35 -0.52
C PRO A 287 13.33 -3.66 -1.90
N THR A 288 12.62 -4.75 -2.05
CA THR A 288 12.13 -5.22 -3.35
C THR A 288 10.67 -4.85 -3.59
N VAL A 289 10.42 -4.01 -4.58
CA VAL A 289 9.08 -3.89 -5.19
C VAL A 289 8.95 -4.98 -6.25
N ALA A 290 7.90 -5.79 -6.14
CA ALA A 290 7.66 -6.94 -7.01
C ALA A 290 6.30 -6.87 -7.70
N MET A 291 6.15 -7.68 -8.76
CA MET A 291 4.88 -7.92 -9.43
C MET A 291 4.64 -9.41 -9.65
N ARG A 292 3.36 -9.77 -9.83
CA ARG A 292 2.93 -11.06 -10.39
C ARG A 292 1.94 -10.82 -11.50
N ILE A 293 1.94 -11.67 -12.52
CA ILE A 293 0.93 -11.64 -13.59
C ILE A 293 -0.08 -12.75 -13.34
N GLY A 294 -1.36 -12.41 -13.45
CA GLY A 294 -2.47 -13.34 -13.30
C GLY A 294 -3.37 -13.36 -14.52
N SER A 295 -4.08 -14.47 -14.73
CA SER A 295 -5.05 -14.64 -15.83
C SER A 295 -6.44 -14.12 -15.48
N SER A 296 -6.73 -13.93 -14.20
CA SER A 296 -7.99 -13.37 -13.70
C SER A 296 -7.75 -12.57 -12.41
N PRO A 297 -8.73 -11.79 -11.90
CA PRO A 297 -8.61 -11.12 -10.61
C PRO A 297 -8.40 -12.09 -9.41
N TRP A 298 -8.74 -13.35 -9.55
CA TRP A 298 -8.52 -14.38 -8.53
C TRP A 298 -7.45 -15.40 -8.93
N GLY A 299 -6.55 -15.02 -9.87
CA GLY A 299 -5.43 -15.83 -10.33
C GLY A 299 -5.80 -16.83 -11.44
N PRO A 300 -5.01 -17.90 -11.62
CA PRO A 300 -3.75 -18.11 -10.92
C PRO A 300 -2.73 -17.01 -11.23
N PHE A 301 -1.89 -16.71 -10.22
CA PHE A 301 -0.78 -15.77 -10.38
C PHE A 301 0.54 -16.52 -10.61
N GLY A 302 1.33 -16.04 -11.54
CA GLY A 302 2.69 -16.52 -11.81
C GLY A 302 3.68 -16.18 -10.69
N PRO A 303 4.97 -16.52 -10.87
CA PRO A 303 6.03 -16.22 -9.90
C PRO A 303 6.20 -14.72 -9.70
N ALA A 304 6.69 -14.33 -8.51
CA ALA A 304 7.08 -12.95 -8.24
C ALA A 304 8.26 -12.55 -9.13
N LYS A 305 8.21 -11.33 -9.67
CA LYS A 305 9.28 -10.74 -10.48
C LYS A 305 9.61 -9.37 -9.88
N LYS A 306 10.86 -9.15 -9.53
CA LYS A 306 11.36 -7.85 -9.08
C LYS A 306 11.21 -6.82 -10.20
N ILE A 307 10.68 -5.64 -9.88
CA ILE A 307 10.56 -4.51 -10.79
C ILE A 307 11.41 -3.32 -10.36
N TRP A 308 11.69 -3.20 -9.06
CA TRP A 308 12.49 -2.13 -8.50
C TRP A 308 13.22 -2.58 -7.24
N GLU A 309 14.44 -2.07 -7.06
CA GLU A 309 15.20 -2.18 -5.82
C GLU A 309 15.23 -0.81 -5.14
N CYS A 310 14.64 -0.70 -3.96
CA CYS A 310 14.65 0.51 -3.15
C CYS A 310 16.04 0.68 -2.52
N THR A 311 16.68 1.80 -2.75
CA THR A 311 18.06 2.05 -2.31
C THR A 311 18.14 2.69 -0.92
N GLU A 312 17.04 3.17 -0.39
CA GLU A 312 16.99 3.90 0.88
C GLU A 312 17.44 3.04 2.08
N SER A 313 17.17 1.73 2.05
CA SER A 313 17.66 0.80 3.07
C SER A 313 19.19 0.66 3.10
N GLN A 314 19.88 1.09 2.02
CA GLN A 314 21.34 1.11 1.94
C GLN A 314 21.93 2.40 2.55
N GLU A 315 21.15 3.48 2.64
CA GLU A 315 21.58 4.76 3.21
C GLU A 315 21.74 4.68 4.74
N ASN A 316 20.87 3.89 5.39
CA ASN A 316 20.90 3.67 6.84
C ASN A 316 20.32 2.28 7.16
N LYS A 317 21.03 1.51 8.03
CA LYS A 317 20.59 0.17 8.47
C LYS A 317 19.23 0.13 9.16
N ASN A 318 18.78 1.26 9.70
CA ASN A 318 17.48 1.38 10.35
C ASN A 318 16.35 1.70 9.36
N TYR A 319 16.67 2.08 8.11
CA TYR A 319 15.65 2.38 7.11
C TYR A 319 15.09 1.10 6.50
N PHE A 320 13.79 1.09 6.30
CA PHE A 320 13.09 0.04 5.59
C PHE A 320 12.07 0.63 4.61
N THR A 321 11.72 -0.17 3.61
CA THR A 321 10.73 0.19 2.58
C THR A 321 9.57 -0.78 2.59
N TYR A 322 8.36 -0.30 2.29
CA TYR A 322 7.12 -1.05 2.44
C TYR A 322 5.97 -0.43 1.63
N ASN A 323 4.83 -1.10 1.58
CA ASN A 323 3.57 -0.59 1.05
C ASN A 323 3.58 -0.24 -0.44
N ALA A 324 4.33 -0.99 -1.26
CA ALA A 324 4.34 -0.75 -2.69
C ALA A 324 2.98 -1.08 -3.35
N LYS A 325 2.45 -0.13 -4.12
CA LYS A 325 1.21 -0.28 -4.88
C LYS A 325 1.14 0.66 -6.08
N ALA A 326 0.39 0.26 -7.10
CA ALA A 326 0.15 1.08 -8.29
C ALA A 326 -1.04 2.05 -8.10
N HIS A 327 -0.98 3.15 -8.86
CA HIS A 327 -2.00 4.19 -8.95
C HIS A 327 -2.50 4.30 -10.41
N PRO A 328 -3.34 3.38 -10.91
CA PRO A 328 -3.78 3.38 -12.30
C PRO A 328 -4.43 4.69 -12.75
N LEU A 329 -5.16 5.34 -11.82
CA LEU A 329 -5.82 6.64 -12.06
C LEU A 329 -4.84 7.76 -12.46
N LEU A 330 -3.59 7.67 -12.00
CA LEU A 330 -2.54 8.68 -12.20
C LEU A 330 -1.47 8.24 -13.19
N SER A 331 -1.64 7.04 -13.75
CA SER A 331 -0.69 6.45 -14.70
C SER A 331 -0.91 6.98 -16.10
N ALA A 332 0.18 7.23 -16.83
CA ALA A 332 0.11 7.52 -18.23
C ALA A 332 -0.28 6.25 -19.03
N PRO A 333 -0.85 6.38 -20.25
CA PRO A 333 -1.12 5.24 -21.11
C PRO A 333 0.14 4.38 -21.34
N GLY A 334 0.01 3.06 -21.17
CA GLY A 334 1.12 2.12 -21.32
C GLY A 334 2.10 2.06 -20.14
N GLU A 335 1.80 2.74 -19.03
CA GLU A 335 2.63 2.75 -17.81
C GLU A 335 1.79 2.49 -16.55
N LEU A 336 2.44 2.08 -15.48
CA LEU A 336 1.90 2.14 -14.11
C LEU A 336 2.77 3.06 -13.25
N LEU A 337 2.14 4.04 -12.63
CA LEU A 337 2.73 4.81 -11.55
C LEU A 337 2.59 4.00 -10.27
N ILE A 338 3.70 3.76 -9.58
CA ILE A 338 3.78 2.95 -8.37
C ILE A 338 4.38 3.79 -7.27
N SER A 339 3.82 3.76 -6.07
CA SER A 339 4.43 4.33 -4.87
C SER A 339 4.94 3.25 -3.92
N TYR A 340 5.94 3.59 -3.11
CA TYR A 340 6.34 2.87 -1.91
C TYR A 340 6.70 3.86 -0.82
N ASN A 341 6.69 3.39 0.43
CA ASN A 341 7.02 4.19 1.59
C ASN A 341 8.41 3.87 2.14
N VAL A 342 9.00 4.84 2.81
CA VAL A 342 10.27 4.72 3.54
C VAL A 342 10.02 5.10 4.98
N ASN A 343 10.53 4.29 5.92
CA ASN A 343 10.44 4.54 7.35
C ASN A 343 11.72 4.08 8.06
N SER A 344 11.79 4.23 9.36
CA SER A 344 12.91 3.81 10.20
C SER A 344 12.43 3.07 11.44
N PHE A 345 13.16 2.05 11.86
CA PHE A 345 12.98 1.41 13.17
C PHE A 345 13.26 2.35 14.36
N ASP A 346 13.99 3.45 14.13
CA ASP A 346 14.24 4.52 15.09
C ASP A 346 13.58 5.82 14.58
N PHE A 347 12.25 5.75 14.37
CA PHE A 347 11.46 6.75 13.64
C PHE A 347 11.68 8.17 14.16
N PHE A 348 11.41 8.42 15.43
CA PHE A 348 11.42 9.78 15.97
C PHE A 348 12.80 10.43 15.95
N LYS A 349 13.86 9.66 16.09
CA LYS A 349 15.23 10.16 15.99
C LYS A 349 15.64 10.43 14.54
N GLU A 350 15.28 9.53 13.62
CA GLU A 350 15.70 9.69 12.22
C GLU A 350 14.89 10.76 11.49
N ILE A 351 13.60 10.95 11.81
CA ILE A 351 12.79 12.02 11.22
C ILE A 351 13.26 13.42 11.67
N GLN A 352 13.93 13.54 12.81
CA GLN A 352 14.56 14.80 13.24
C GLN A 352 15.76 15.16 12.39
N LYS A 353 16.56 14.17 11.98
CA LYS A 353 17.75 14.37 11.14
C LYS A 353 17.38 14.54 9.66
N ASN A 354 16.39 13.76 9.21
CA ASN A 354 15.89 13.78 7.85
C ASN A 354 14.35 13.97 7.83
N PRO A 355 13.86 15.20 7.88
CA PRO A 355 12.42 15.47 7.88
C PRO A 355 11.69 14.96 6.63
N TYR A 356 12.44 14.67 5.56
CA TYR A 356 11.87 14.15 4.32
C TYR A 356 11.91 12.63 4.21
N LEU A 357 12.27 11.92 5.28
CA LEU A 357 12.31 10.45 5.32
C LEU A 357 10.92 9.88 5.08
N TYR A 358 9.95 10.27 5.92
CA TYR A 358 8.62 9.68 6.01
C TYR A 358 7.67 10.28 4.97
N ARG A 359 7.88 9.93 3.71
CA ARG A 359 7.03 10.34 2.58
C ARG A 359 7.11 9.33 1.45
N PRO A 360 6.13 9.30 0.52
CA PRO A 360 6.15 8.38 -0.60
C PRO A 360 7.33 8.64 -1.55
N ARG A 361 7.77 7.55 -2.18
CA ARG A 361 8.61 7.54 -3.37
C ARG A 361 7.79 6.98 -4.52
N PHE A 362 8.04 7.47 -5.72
CA PHE A 362 7.30 7.04 -6.89
C PHE A 362 8.25 6.56 -7.99
N ILE A 363 7.82 5.49 -8.65
CA ILE A 363 8.48 4.89 -9.82
C ILE A 363 7.44 4.66 -10.92
N ARG A 364 7.90 4.49 -12.16
CA ARG A 364 7.08 4.14 -13.32
C ARG A 364 7.52 2.80 -13.86
N LEU A 365 6.56 1.93 -14.11
CA LEU A 365 6.72 0.66 -14.79
C LEU A 365 6.07 0.75 -16.17
N LYS A 366 6.84 0.51 -17.23
CA LYS A 366 6.28 0.34 -18.59
C LYS A 366 5.60 -1.02 -18.69
N LEU A 367 4.43 -1.05 -19.32
CA LEU A 367 3.64 -2.27 -19.47
C LEU A 367 3.98 -3.05 -20.74
N GLU A 368 4.69 -2.42 -21.67
CA GLU A 368 5.14 -3.06 -22.90
C GLU A 368 6.14 -4.17 -22.60
N GLY A 369 5.89 -5.37 -23.14
CA GLY A 369 6.76 -6.53 -22.99
C GLY A 369 6.61 -7.30 -21.65
N LEU A 370 5.57 -7.03 -20.85
CA LEU A 370 5.28 -7.78 -19.63
C LEU A 370 4.64 -9.14 -19.90
#